data_42bb3cb0bbf9595bff9042e6b879dd34
#
_entry.id   42bb3cb0bbf9595bff9042e6b879dd34
#
_cell.length_a   1.000
_cell.length_b   1.000
_cell.length_c   1.000
_cell.angle_alpha   90.00
_cell.angle_beta   90.00
_cell.angle_gamma   90.00
#
_symmetry.space_group_name_H-M   'P 1'
#
loop_
_entity.id
_entity.type
_entity.pdbx_description
1 polymer ?
#
loop_
_entity_poly.entity_id
_entity_poly.type
_entity_poly.pdbx_seq_one_letter_code
_entity_poly.pdbx_strand_id
1 'polypeptide(L)'
;IRYNKFLNRCGGEKRKAWEFMNAYHAFALVYDRMMEEIPYEEWCNFVTDQLKKFGIEDGLMLELGCGTGTLTEMFDAKGFDMIGVDNSEEMLAEAVEKREQSGRSILYLNQDMREFELYGTVRAVISLCDTMNYLTEYDDLVNVCRLVNNYLDPNGIFLFDLKTDHYFKSIGCQSFCDADEEVSFIWDNDYDEEKRINSYALTLFVQEEDNRYERFDEYHEQRAFSIDEVRCAIEESGMIFLAAIDKNGAPATKDTDRVYIIAREKGKTPLQNL
;
A
#
# COMPACT_ATOMS: atom_id res chain seq x y z
N ILE A 1 0.05 29.56 -4.89
CA ILE A 1 -0.75 30.69 -4.35
C ILE A 1 -2.20 30.25 -4.00
N ARG A 2 -2.73 29.13 -4.56
CA ARG A 2 -4.08 28.62 -4.21
C ARG A 2 -4.11 27.73 -2.96
N TYR A 3 -3.03 27.09 -2.61
CA TYR A 3 -2.88 26.16 -1.49
C TYR A 3 -3.16 26.78 -0.11
N ASN A 4 -2.64 27.99 0.14
CA ASN A 4 -2.84 28.71 1.42
C ASN A 4 -4.28 29.20 1.67
N LYS A 5 -5.19 29.12 0.68
CA LYS A 5 -6.59 29.50 0.89
C LYS A 5 -7.46 28.37 1.42
N PHE A 6 -7.05 27.12 1.21
CA PHE A 6 -7.81 25.93 1.68
C PHE A 6 -7.61 25.71 3.18
N LEU A 7 -6.37 25.85 3.67
CA LEU A 7 -6.05 25.63 5.10
C LEU A 7 -6.69 26.67 6.06
N ASN A 8 -7.06 27.86 5.58
CA ASN A 8 -7.62 28.92 6.41
C ASN A 8 -9.17 28.94 6.50
N ARG A 9 -9.89 27.97 5.89
CA ARG A 9 -11.35 27.88 5.97
C ARG A 9 -11.90 26.98 7.06
N CYS A 10 -11.06 26.17 7.71
CA CYS A 10 -11.46 25.24 8.75
C CYS A 10 -11.21 25.82 10.13
N GLY A 11 -12.16 26.59 10.66
CA GLY A 11 -12.17 27.00 12.06
C GLY A 11 -12.73 25.89 12.97
N GLY A 12 -11.95 25.38 13.93
CA GLY A 12 -12.41 24.61 15.06
C GLY A 12 -11.78 23.22 15.23
N GLU A 13 -10.84 23.09 16.17
CA GLU A 13 -10.07 21.88 16.45
C GLU A 13 -10.90 20.65 16.88
N LYS A 14 -12.10 20.81 17.38
CA LYS A 14 -12.98 19.69 17.79
C LYS A 14 -13.87 19.13 16.69
N ARG A 15 -14.14 19.90 15.62
CA ARG A 15 -14.82 19.42 14.43
C ARG A 15 -13.91 18.51 13.58
N LYS A 16 -12.61 18.82 13.53
CA LYS A 16 -11.63 18.10 12.71
C LYS A 16 -11.50 16.61 13.03
N ALA A 17 -11.51 16.21 14.28
CA ALA A 17 -11.32 14.80 14.64
C ALA A 17 -12.52 13.91 14.24
N TRP A 18 -13.74 14.46 14.30
CA TRP A 18 -14.95 13.72 13.94
C TRP A 18 -15.17 13.68 12.42
N GLU A 19 -14.85 14.77 11.74
CA GLU A 19 -14.88 14.85 10.27
C GLU A 19 -13.82 13.94 9.61
N PHE A 20 -12.64 13.77 10.23
CA PHE A 20 -11.62 12.84 9.76
C PHE A 20 -12.05 11.36 9.91
N MET A 21 -12.65 10.97 11.01
CA MET A 21 -13.13 9.59 11.20
C MET A 21 -14.20 9.20 10.17
N ASN A 22 -15.13 10.10 9.84
CA ASN A 22 -16.18 9.83 8.85
C ASN A 22 -15.64 9.79 7.40
N ALA A 23 -14.59 10.57 7.08
CA ALA A 23 -14.00 10.61 5.75
C ALA A 23 -13.35 9.26 5.37
N TYR A 24 -12.54 8.69 6.25
CA TYR A 24 -11.92 7.38 6.02
C TYR A 24 -12.95 6.25 5.86
N HIS A 25 -14.05 6.29 6.61
CA HIS A 25 -15.13 5.31 6.47
C HIS A 25 -15.77 5.36 5.09
N ALA A 26 -16.11 6.55 4.60
CA ALA A 26 -16.70 6.70 3.27
C ALA A 26 -15.73 6.30 2.15
N PHE A 27 -14.43 6.61 2.31
CA PHE A 27 -13.42 6.18 1.35
C PHE A 27 -13.30 4.65 1.30
N ALA A 28 -13.26 3.97 2.45
CA ALA A 28 -13.20 2.51 2.49
C ALA A 28 -14.39 1.87 1.75
N LEU A 29 -15.60 2.38 1.97
CA LEU A 29 -16.83 1.90 1.31
C LEU A 29 -16.79 2.03 -0.21
N VAL A 30 -16.16 3.08 -0.75
CA VAL A 30 -16.12 3.34 -2.20
C VAL A 30 -14.79 2.96 -2.84
N TYR A 31 -13.78 2.64 -2.03
CA TYR A 31 -12.42 2.33 -2.48
C TYR A 31 -12.39 1.21 -3.52
N ASP A 32 -13.01 0.08 -3.23
CA ASP A 32 -13.01 -1.05 -4.14
C ASP A 32 -13.65 -0.70 -5.49
N ARG A 33 -14.68 0.13 -5.49
CA ARG A 33 -15.33 0.61 -6.70
C ARG A 33 -14.42 1.54 -7.51
N MET A 34 -13.72 2.46 -6.86
CA MET A 34 -12.71 3.31 -7.53
C MET A 34 -11.55 2.49 -8.08
N MET A 35 -11.32 1.31 -7.52
CA MET A 35 -10.25 0.40 -7.87
C MET A 35 -10.69 -0.74 -8.80
N GLU A 36 -11.93 -0.74 -9.32
CA GLU A 36 -12.45 -1.82 -10.19
C GLU A 36 -11.62 -2.04 -11.47
N GLU A 37 -11.03 -0.98 -12.01
CA GLU A 37 -10.18 -1.06 -13.21
C GLU A 37 -8.74 -1.52 -12.91
N ILE A 38 -8.37 -1.67 -11.64
CA ILE A 38 -7.04 -2.12 -11.26
C ILE A 38 -6.86 -3.61 -11.58
N PRO A 39 -5.81 -4.00 -12.29
CA PRO A 39 -5.61 -5.39 -12.71
C PRO A 39 -5.06 -6.26 -11.56
N TYR A 40 -5.81 -6.36 -10.46
CA TYR A 40 -5.41 -7.12 -9.26
C TYR A 40 -5.03 -8.56 -9.57
N GLU A 41 -5.76 -9.22 -10.48
CA GLU A 41 -5.46 -10.60 -10.87
C GLU A 41 -4.09 -10.71 -11.55
N GLU A 42 -3.76 -9.77 -12.44
CA GLU A 42 -2.44 -9.72 -13.09
C GLU A 42 -1.32 -9.49 -12.07
N TRP A 43 -1.53 -8.59 -11.11
CA TRP A 43 -0.56 -8.33 -10.04
C TRP A 43 -0.37 -9.53 -9.13
N CYS A 44 -1.47 -10.16 -8.70
CA CYS A 44 -1.43 -11.36 -7.87
C CYS A 44 -0.69 -12.50 -8.59
N ASN A 45 -0.94 -12.71 -9.89
CA ASN A 45 -0.24 -13.70 -10.71
C ASN A 45 1.24 -13.35 -10.83
N PHE A 46 1.57 -12.10 -11.16
CA PHE A 46 2.94 -11.62 -11.28
C PHE A 46 3.74 -11.85 -10.00
N VAL A 47 3.22 -11.42 -8.85
CA VAL A 47 3.88 -11.58 -7.55
C VAL A 47 4.07 -13.06 -7.22
N THR A 48 3.05 -13.89 -7.41
CA THR A 48 3.14 -15.33 -7.19
C THR A 48 4.25 -15.96 -8.06
N ASP A 49 4.35 -15.56 -9.32
CA ASP A 49 5.38 -16.06 -10.24
C ASP A 49 6.79 -15.57 -9.84
N GLN A 50 6.91 -14.36 -9.28
CA GLN A 50 8.20 -13.92 -8.73
C GLN A 50 8.59 -14.74 -7.48
N LEU A 51 7.66 -14.96 -6.54
CA LEU A 51 7.91 -15.74 -5.32
C LEU A 51 8.30 -17.19 -5.63
N LYS A 52 7.69 -17.81 -6.64
CA LYS A 52 8.05 -19.17 -7.13
C LYS A 52 9.52 -19.28 -7.57
N LYS A 53 10.11 -18.22 -8.13
CA LYS A 53 11.53 -18.21 -8.50
C LYS A 53 12.47 -18.40 -7.31
N PHE A 54 11.97 -18.11 -6.10
CA PHE A 54 12.68 -18.30 -4.84
C PHE A 54 12.20 -19.52 -4.05
N GLY A 55 11.36 -20.37 -4.65
CA GLY A 55 10.84 -21.58 -4.04
C GLY A 55 9.75 -21.32 -3.00
N ILE A 56 9.03 -20.19 -3.11
CA ILE A 56 7.92 -19.83 -2.22
C ILE A 56 6.63 -19.99 -3.03
N GLU A 57 5.89 -21.07 -2.76
CA GLU A 57 4.63 -21.42 -3.43
C GLU A 57 3.46 -21.54 -2.45
N ASP A 58 3.74 -21.56 -1.15
CA ASP A 58 2.79 -21.67 -0.04
C ASP A 58 3.38 -21.12 1.26
N GLY A 59 2.65 -21.26 2.36
CA GLY A 59 3.05 -20.90 3.71
C GLY A 59 2.58 -19.52 4.13
N LEU A 60 3.00 -19.09 5.31
CA LEU A 60 2.55 -17.85 5.92
C LEU A 60 3.13 -16.64 5.20
N MET A 61 2.27 -15.73 4.76
CA MET A 61 2.64 -14.49 4.06
C MET A 61 1.97 -13.29 4.72
N LEU A 62 2.73 -12.20 4.86
CA LEU A 62 2.27 -10.93 5.38
C LEU A 62 2.06 -9.94 4.22
N GLU A 63 0.94 -9.24 4.21
CA GLU A 63 0.72 -8.05 3.39
C GLU A 63 0.71 -6.81 4.27
N LEU A 64 1.60 -5.84 3.98
CA LEU A 64 1.66 -4.52 4.62
C LEU A 64 0.88 -3.51 3.80
N GLY A 65 -0.06 -2.79 4.44
CA GLY A 65 -1.01 -1.91 3.79
C GLY A 65 -2.03 -2.70 2.97
N CYS A 66 -2.69 -3.68 3.60
CA CYS A 66 -3.62 -4.57 2.91
C CYS A 66 -4.94 -3.89 2.51
N GLY A 67 -5.23 -2.68 3.04
CA GLY A 67 -6.46 -1.95 2.76
C GLY A 67 -7.71 -2.79 3.01
N THR A 68 -8.60 -2.82 2.04
CA THR A 68 -9.85 -3.60 2.06
C THR A 68 -9.64 -5.10 1.85
N GLY A 69 -8.39 -5.60 1.81
CA GLY A 69 -8.05 -7.02 1.78
C GLY A 69 -8.26 -7.73 0.43
N THR A 70 -8.51 -7.01 -0.65
CA THR A 70 -8.78 -7.62 -1.96
C THR A 70 -7.63 -8.50 -2.44
N LEU A 71 -6.37 -8.02 -2.40
CA LEU A 71 -5.20 -8.83 -2.75
C LEU A 71 -4.94 -9.92 -1.72
N THR A 72 -5.12 -9.63 -0.42
CA THR A 72 -4.98 -10.62 0.66
C THR A 72 -5.87 -11.84 0.40
N GLU A 73 -7.15 -11.64 0.07
CA GLU A 73 -8.11 -12.69 -0.29
C GLU A 73 -7.65 -13.49 -1.54
N MET A 74 -7.09 -12.79 -2.53
CA MET A 74 -6.61 -13.44 -3.76
C MET A 74 -5.37 -14.29 -3.52
N PHE A 75 -4.44 -13.89 -2.65
CA PHE A 75 -3.27 -14.69 -2.29
C PHE A 75 -3.67 -15.90 -1.42
N ASP A 76 -4.62 -15.75 -0.50
CA ASP A 76 -5.18 -16.88 0.24
C ASP A 76 -5.84 -17.91 -0.71
N ALA A 77 -6.57 -17.44 -1.73
CA ALA A 77 -7.14 -18.30 -2.78
C ALA A 77 -6.08 -19.08 -3.57
N LYS A 78 -4.83 -18.62 -3.60
CA LYS A 78 -3.68 -19.30 -4.23
C LYS A 78 -2.96 -20.27 -3.30
N GLY A 79 -3.38 -20.37 -2.03
CA GLY A 79 -2.86 -21.33 -1.06
C GLY A 79 -1.82 -20.79 -0.09
N PHE A 80 -1.70 -19.46 0.02
CA PHE A 80 -0.92 -18.85 1.09
C PHE A 80 -1.77 -18.69 2.36
N ASP A 81 -1.16 -18.86 3.53
CA ASP A 81 -1.77 -18.45 4.79
C ASP A 81 -1.54 -16.95 4.99
N MET A 82 -2.59 -16.14 5.02
CA MET A 82 -2.44 -14.69 4.93
C MET A 82 -2.59 -13.98 6.28
N ILE A 83 -1.69 -13.00 6.48
CA ILE A 83 -1.84 -11.93 7.48
C ILE A 83 -1.90 -10.62 6.72
N GLY A 84 -2.93 -9.81 6.96
CA GLY A 84 -3.03 -8.43 6.47
C GLY A 84 -2.80 -7.44 7.60
N VAL A 85 -1.96 -6.43 7.35
CA VAL A 85 -1.72 -5.30 8.25
C VAL A 85 -2.12 -4.01 7.56
N ASP A 86 -2.94 -3.20 8.22
CA ASP A 86 -3.27 -1.84 7.79
C ASP A 86 -3.46 -0.95 9.01
N ASN A 87 -3.22 0.35 8.87
CA ASN A 87 -3.42 1.31 9.95
C ASN A 87 -4.82 1.94 9.95
N SER A 88 -5.63 1.72 8.90
CA SER A 88 -7.03 2.15 8.83
C SER A 88 -7.96 1.08 9.38
N GLU A 89 -8.67 1.41 10.45
CA GLU A 89 -9.69 0.54 11.04
C GLU A 89 -10.86 0.34 10.07
N GLU A 90 -11.19 1.35 9.31
CA GLU A 90 -12.27 1.35 8.33
C GLU A 90 -11.95 0.43 7.14
N MET A 91 -10.74 0.50 6.60
CA MET A 91 -10.29 -0.43 5.56
C MET A 91 -10.33 -1.88 6.05
N LEU A 92 -9.88 -2.11 7.27
CA LEU A 92 -9.91 -3.45 7.87
C LEU A 92 -11.32 -3.95 8.16
N ALA A 93 -12.28 -3.06 8.43
CA ALA A 93 -13.68 -3.46 8.57
C ALA A 93 -14.20 -4.10 7.27
N GLU A 94 -13.94 -3.48 6.12
CA GLU A 94 -14.27 -4.04 4.79
C GLU A 94 -13.52 -5.36 4.53
N ALA A 95 -12.23 -5.43 4.89
CA ALA A 95 -11.44 -6.65 4.76
C ALA A 95 -12.01 -7.81 5.59
N VAL A 96 -12.46 -7.54 6.82
CA VAL A 96 -13.11 -8.52 7.71
C VAL A 96 -14.44 -8.97 7.12
N GLU A 97 -15.25 -8.06 6.56
CA GLU A 97 -16.51 -8.41 5.92
C GLU A 97 -16.27 -9.36 4.72
N LYS A 98 -15.31 -9.05 3.85
CA LYS A 98 -14.92 -9.93 2.73
C LYS A 98 -14.49 -11.32 3.22
N ARG A 99 -13.66 -11.37 4.27
CA ARG A 99 -13.24 -12.63 4.89
C ARG A 99 -14.43 -13.45 5.42
N GLU A 100 -15.41 -12.80 6.06
CA GLU A 100 -16.62 -13.48 6.55
C GLU A 100 -17.47 -14.02 5.41
N GLN A 101 -17.59 -13.28 4.32
CA GLN A 101 -18.31 -13.71 3.12
C GLN A 101 -17.60 -14.86 2.39
N SER A 102 -16.28 -14.82 2.29
CA SER A 102 -15.47 -15.87 1.63
C SER A 102 -15.27 -17.12 2.50
N GLY A 103 -15.43 -16.99 3.82
CA GLY A 103 -15.18 -18.06 4.80
C GLY A 103 -13.72 -18.44 4.96
N ARG A 104 -12.78 -17.56 4.58
CA ARG A 104 -11.33 -17.77 4.67
C ARG A 104 -10.79 -17.53 6.09
N SER A 105 -9.56 -17.99 6.34
CA SER A 105 -8.92 -17.91 7.67
C SER A 105 -7.83 -16.82 7.70
N ILE A 106 -8.11 -15.66 7.15
CA ILE A 106 -7.15 -14.55 7.09
C ILE A 106 -7.12 -13.82 8.44
N LEU A 107 -5.92 -13.48 8.93
CA LEU A 107 -5.73 -12.66 10.12
C LEU A 107 -5.49 -11.20 9.70
N TYR A 108 -6.39 -10.30 10.08
CA TYR A 108 -6.21 -8.86 9.91
C TYR A 108 -5.79 -8.21 11.23
N LEU A 109 -4.78 -7.31 11.16
CA LEU A 109 -4.21 -6.59 12.30
C LEU A 109 -4.22 -5.09 12.03
N ASN A 110 -4.85 -4.32 12.91
CA ASN A 110 -4.78 -2.85 12.85
C ASN A 110 -3.46 -2.39 13.46
N GLN A 111 -2.47 -2.15 12.61
CA GLN A 111 -1.11 -1.72 12.99
C GLN A 111 -0.49 -0.83 11.93
N ASP A 112 0.36 0.10 12.35
CA ASP A 112 1.21 0.87 11.45
C ASP A 112 2.39 0.01 10.96
N MET A 113 2.66 0.01 9.64
CA MET A 113 3.78 -0.74 9.07
C MET A 113 5.14 -0.32 9.64
N ARG A 114 5.25 0.87 10.24
CA ARG A 114 6.48 1.38 10.86
C ARG A 114 6.75 0.78 12.24
N GLU A 115 5.77 0.10 12.84
CA GLU A 115 5.89 -0.46 14.19
C GLU A 115 5.12 -1.77 14.40
N PHE A 116 4.83 -2.49 13.31
CA PHE A 116 4.07 -3.75 13.39
C PHE A 116 4.83 -4.84 14.16
N GLU A 117 4.06 -5.70 14.81
CA GLU A 117 4.55 -6.84 15.58
C GLU A 117 3.83 -8.13 15.17
N LEU A 118 4.59 -9.22 15.02
CA LEU A 118 4.07 -10.56 14.78
C LEU A 118 4.57 -11.52 15.87
N TYR A 119 3.81 -12.59 16.13
CA TYR A 119 4.21 -13.64 17.08
C TYR A 119 5.24 -14.63 16.52
N GLY A 120 5.49 -14.61 15.22
CA GLY A 120 6.40 -15.52 14.54
C GLY A 120 6.95 -14.93 13.27
N THR A 121 7.58 -15.78 12.46
CA THR A 121 8.15 -15.40 11.17
C THR A 121 7.26 -15.85 10.02
N VAL A 122 7.43 -15.21 8.86
CA VAL A 122 6.68 -15.46 7.63
C VAL A 122 7.63 -15.78 6.48
N ARG A 123 7.17 -16.56 5.50
CA ARG A 123 7.99 -16.93 4.33
C ARG A 123 8.16 -15.77 3.35
N ALA A 124 7.15 -14.93 3.23
CA ALA A 124 7.23 -13.73 2.40
C ALA A 124 6.50 -12.57 3.06
N VAL A 125 6.95 -11.36 2.75
CA VAL A 125 6.22 -10.12 3.01
C VAL A 125 5.98 -9.47 1.66
N ILE A 126 4.77 -8.99 1.45
CA ILE A 126 4.41 -8.18 0.28
C ILE A 126 3.87 -6.83 0.72
N SER A 127 3.99 -5.82 -0.14
CA SER A 127 3.34 -4.52 0.03
C SER A 127 3.07 -3.94 -1.36
N LEU A 128 1.82 -3.88 -1.76
CA LEU A 128 1.41 -3.57 -3.13
C LEU A 128 0.53 -2.31 -3.16
N CYS A 129 0.17 -1.89 -4.36
CA CYS A 129 -0.62 -0.67 -4.59
C CYS A 129 0.08 0.60 -4.08
N ASP A 130 1.39 0.74 -4.35
CA ASP A 130 2.20 1.90 -3.96
C ASP A 130 2.12 2.27 -2.46
N THR A 131 1.77 1.32 -1.61
CA THR A 131 1.69 1.50 -0.15
C THR A 131 3.00 2.02 0.44
N MET A 132 4.15 1.53 -0.02
CA MET A 132 5.46 1.97 0.46
C MET A 132 5.79 3.43 0.08
N ASN A 133 5.11 4.03 -0.89
CA ASN A 133 5.27 5.47 -1.19
C ASN A 133 4.70 6.38 -0.09
N TYR A 134 3.79 5.88 0.77
CA TYR A 134 3.27 6.64 1.92
C TYR A 134 4.30 6.87 3.03
N LEU A 135 5.44 6.19 2.97
CA LEU A 135 6.59 6.49 3.81
C LEU A 135 7.28 7.75 3.24
N THR A 136 7.04 8.92 3.83
CA THR A 136 7.61 10.18 3.33
C THR A 136 9.04 10.41 3.82
N GLU A 137 9.46 9.74 4.90
CA GLU A 137 10.80 9.85 5.46
C GLU A 137 11.66 8.62 5.11
N TYR A 138 12.94 8.86 4.81
CA TYR A 138 13.90 7.79 4.49
C TYR A 138 14.11 6.83 5.67
N ASP A 139 14.16 7.38 6.89
CA ASP A 139 14.36 6.59 8.10
C ASP A 139 13.19 5.64 8.36
N ASP A 140 11.96 6.02 7.99
CA ASP A 140 10.78 5.15 8.05
C ASP A 140 10.92 3.96 7.08
N LEU A 141 11.41 4.20 5.85
CA LEU A 141 11.67 3.13 4.89
C LEU A 141 12.71 2.14 5.43
N VAL A 142 13.82 2.63 6.01
CA VAL A 142 14.83 1.78 6.66
C VAL A 142 14.23 0.99 7.82
N ASN A 143 13.39 1.64 8.63
CA ASN A 143 12.77 1.00 9.78
C ASN A 143 11.79 -0.11 9.37
N VAL A 144 10.94 0.13 8.37
CA VAL A 144 10.03 -0.90 7.82
C VAL A 144 10.86 -2.07 7.27
N CYS A 145 11.91 -1.82 6.47
CA CYS A 145 12.79 -2.88 5.98
C CYS A 145 13.44 -3.68 7.13
N ARG A 146 13.80 -3.03 8.24
CA ARG A 146 14.37 -3.70 9.43
C ARG A 146 13.36 -4.59 10.13
N LEU A 147 12.11 -4.12 10.29
CA LEU A 147 11.02 -4.93 10.86
C LEU A 147 10.70 -6.11 9.97
N VAL A 148 10.61 -5.90 8.66
CA VAL A 148 10.41 -6.98 7.68
C VAL A 148 11.54 -8.00 7.79
N ASN A 149 12.80 -7.57 7.82
CA ASN A 149 13.93 -8.48 8.01
C ASN A 149 13.82 -9.29 9.31
N ASN A 150 13.33 -8.66 10.41
CA ASN A 150 13.14 -9.34 11.68
C ASN A 150 12.08 -10.45 11.61
N TYR A 151 11.00 -10.24 10.84
CA TYR A 151 9.89 -11.20 10.78
C TYR A 151 9.93 -12.16 9.59
N LEU A 152 10.85 -12.00 8.63
CA LEU A 152 11.05 -12.99 7.57
C LEU A 152 11.70 -14.26 8.09
N ASP A 153 11.30 -15.40 7.56
CA ASP A 153 12.02 -16.67 7.69
C ASP A 153 13.43 -16.57 7.11
N PRO A 154 14.36 -17.47 7.47
CA PRO A 154 15.65 -17.57 6.80
C PRO A 154 15.50 -17.69 5.28
N ASN A 155 16.11 -16.77 4.53
CA ASN A 155 15.97 -16.57 3.09
C ASN A 155 14.56 -16.16 2.61
N GLY A 156 13.69 -15.71 3.49
CA GLY A 156 12.39 -15.16 3.13
C GLY A 156 12.49 -13.94 2.22
N ILE A 157 11.44 -13.67 1.47
CA ILE A 157 11.41 -12.62 0.43
C ILE A 157 10.51 -11.46 0.87
N PHE A 158 11.00 -10.24 0.66
CA PHE A 158 10.20 -9.03 0.66
C PHE A 158 10.03 -8.53 -0.76
N LEU A 159 8.78 -8.44 -1.21
CA LEU A 159 8.41 -7.92 -2.52
C LEU A 159 7.42 -6.78 -2.36
N PHE A 160 7.76 -5.61 -2.90
CA PHE A 160 6.86 -4.45 -2.87
C PHE A 160 6.97 -3.65 -4.14
N ASP A 161 5.96 -2.82 -4.41
CA ASP A 161 5.99 -1.91 -5.53
C ASP A 161 6.06 -0.45 -5.08
N LEU A 162 6.52 0.39 -6.01
CA LEU A 162 6.58 1.84 -5.86
C LEU A 162 6.21 2.52 -7.17
N LYS A 163 5.44 3.59 -7.09
CA LYS A 163 5.37 4.62 -8.11
C LYS A 163 6.68 5.41 -8.12
N THR A 164 7.17 5.70 -9.30
CA THR A 164 8.47 6.35 -9.48
C THR A 164 8.35 7.85 -9.66
N ASP A 165 9.47 8.57 -9.59
CA ASP A 165 9.57 9.98 -9.95
C ASP A 165 9.07 10.25 -11.39
N HIS A 166 9.35 9.32 -12.33
CA HIS A 166 8.85 9.41 -13.70
C HIS A 166 7.31 9.40 -13.75
N TYR A 167 6.68 8.50 -13.02
CA TYR A 167 5.21 8.43 -12.91
C TYR A 167 4.62 9.72 -12.35
N PHE A 168 5.11 10.21 -11.20
CA PHE A 168 4.58 11.42 -10.59
C PHE A 168 4.79 12.67 -11.45
N LYS A 169 5.92 12.78 -12.15
CA LYS A 169 6.15 13.83 -13.15
C LYS A 169 5.18 13.75 -14.32
N SER A 170 4.82 12.56 -14.77
CA SER A 170 3.87 12.37 -15.87
C SER A 170 2.46 12.82 -15.52
N ILE A 171 2.06 12.64 -14.24
CA ILE A 171 0.78 13.15 -13.74
C ILE A 171 0.87 14.65 -13.49
N GLY A 172 1.96 15.13 -12.85
CA GLY A 172 2.17 16.53 -12.52
C GLY A 172 1.04 17.13 -11.69
N CYS A 173 0.73 18.42 -11.95
CA CYS A 173 -0.35 19.16 -11.27
C CYS A 173 -1.63 19.06 -12.11
N GLN A 174 -2.45 18.08 -11.87
CA GLN A 174 -3.70 17.82 -12.61
C GLN A 174 -4.84 17.50 -11.66
N SER A 175 -6.07 17.80 -12.12
CA SER A 175 -7.30 17.35 -11.45
C SER A 175 -7.97 16.27 -12.29
N PHE A 176 -8.33 15.18 -11.65
CA PHE A 176 -9.11 14.10 -12.21
C PHE A 176 -10.49 14.12 -11.57
N CYS A 177 -11.51 13.80 -12.31
CA CYS A 177 -12.84 13.66 -11.75
C CYS A 177 -13.61 12.58 -12.52
N ASP A 178 -14.45 11.88 -11.80
CA ASP A 178 -15.42 10.96 -12.35
C ASP A 178 -16.69 11.00 -11.52
N ALA A 179 -17.81 10.58 -12.13
CA ALA A 179 -19.11 10.63 -11.50
C ALA A 179 -20.04 9.56 -12.08
N ASP A 180 -20.70 8.84 -11.21
CA ASP A 180 -21.86 8.02 -11.52
C ASP A 180 -23.06 8.42 -10.64
N GLU A 181 -24.10 7.57 -10.59
CA GLU A 181 -25.32 7.86 -9.85
C GLU A 181 -25.12 7.82 -8.32
N GLU A 182 -24.14 7.06 -7.82
CA GLU A 182 -23.94 6.81 -6.39
C GLU A 182 -22.72 7.54 -5.83
N VAL A 183 -21.65 7.66 -6.63
CA VAL A 183 -20.37 8.24 -6.18
C VAL A 183 -19.83 9.21 -7.22
N SER A 184 -19.32 10.33 -6.76
CA SER A 184 -18.54 11.26 -7.58
C SER A 184 -17.29 11.63 -6.84
N PHE A 185 -16.18 11.82 -7.55
CA PHE A 185 -14.94 12.29 -6.92
C PHE A 185 -14.24 13.38 -7.71
N ILE A 186 -13.46 14.17 -6.99
CA ILE A 186 -12.49 15.12 -7.52
C ILE A 186 -11.16 14.80 -6.85
N TRP A 187 -10.16 14.48 -7.65
CA TRP A 187 -8.79 14.19 -7.21
C TRP A 187 -7.88 15.28 -7.75
N ASP A 188 -7.42 16.17 -6.87
CA ASP A 188 -6.45 17.21 -7.18
C ASP A 188 -5.05 16.72 -6.83
N ASN A 189 -4.18 16.55 -7.83
CA ASN A 189 -2.80 16.07 -7.68
C ASN A 189 -1.80 17.21 -7.85
N ASP A 190 -0.75 17.22 -7.02
CA ASP A 190 0.36 18.17 -7.08
C ASP A 190 1.68 17.47 -6.75
N TYR A 191 2.63 17.51 -7.68
CA TYR A 191 3.94 16.91 -7.49
C TYR A 191 5.04 17.97 -7.31
N ASP A 192 5.65 17.99 -6.12
CA ASP A 192 6.86 18.80 -5.81
C ASP A 192 8.11 18.01 -6.23
N GLU A 193 8.66 18.35 -7.40
CA GLU A 193 9.84 17.67 -7.95
C GLU A 193 11.11 17.84 -7.10
N GLU A 194 11.26 18.97 -6.37
CA GLU A 194 12.45 19.22 -5.55
C GLU A 194 12.44 18.33 -4.30
N LYS A 195 11.27 18.20 -3.66
CA LYS A 195 11.09 17.32 -2.49
C LYS A 195 10.82 15.87 -2.87
N ARG A 196 10.42 15.65 -4.12
CA ARG A 196 9.91 14.36 -4.62
C ARG A 196 8.71 13.84 -3.81
N ILE A 197 7.84 14.77 -3.42
CA ILE A 197 6.59 14.49 -2.71
C ILE A 197 5.42 14.76 -3.66
N ASN A 198 4.58 13.75 -3.80
CA ASN A 198 3.30 13.87 -4.47
C ASN A 198 2.21 14.03 -3.42
N SER A 199 1.48 15.13 -3.48
CA SER A 199 0.34 15.41 -2.62
C SER A 199 -0.94 15.33 -3.43
N TYR A 200 -1.97 14.69 -2.89
CA TYR A 200 -3.28 14.76 -3.51
C TYR A 200 -4.39 14.96 -2.49
N ALA A 201 -5.37 15.77 -2.89
CA ALA A 201 -6.61 15.98 -2.17
C ALA A 201 -7.72 15.27 -2.93
N LEU A 202 -8.39 14.35 -2.25
CA LEU A 202 -9.53 13.62 -2.78
C LEU A 202 -10.80 14.13 -2.12
N THR A 203 -11.73 14.67 -2.92
CA THR A 203 -13.08 15.02 -2.49
C THR A 203 -14.04 13.99 -3.04
N LEU A 204 -14.76 13.31 -2.16
CA LEU A 204 -15.78 12.33 -2.49
C LEU A 204 -17.17 12.90 -2.21
N PHE A 205 -18.13 12.54 -3.05
CA PHE A 205 -19.55 12.75 -2.84
C PHE A 205 -20.25 11.39 -2.95
N VAL A 206 -20.78 10.90 -1.84
CA VAL A 206 -21.44 9.59 -1.75
C VAL A 206 -22.93 9.79 -1.55
N GLN A 207 -23.75 9.14 -2.38
CA GLN A 207 -25.20 9.26 -2.34
C GLN A 207 -25.78 8.57 -1.10
N GLU A 208 -26.62 9.29 -0.38
CA GLU A 208 -27.41 8.81 0.75
C GLU A 208 -28.78 8.28 0.30
N GLU A 209 -29.45 7.51 1.16
CA GLU A 209 -30.78 6.92 0.88
C GLU A 209 -31.86 7.93 0.43
N ASP A 210 -31.73 9.21 0.82
CA ASP A 210 -32.66 10.28 0.50
C ASP A 210 -32.29 11.10 -0.75
N ASN A 211 -31.40 10.58 -1.59
CA ASN A 211 -30.83 11.22 -2.78
C ASN A 211 -30.04 12.52 -2.49
N ARG A 212 -29.58 12.74 -1.26
CA ARG A 212 -28.57 13.74 -0.95
C ARG A 212 -27.19 13.11 -1.10
N TYR A 213 -26.17 13.95 -1.21
CA TYR A 213 -24.77 13.50 -1.23
C TYR A 213 -24.08 14.00 0.01
N GLU A 214 -23.43 13.09 0.72
CA GLU A 214 -22.47 13.43 1.76
C GLU A 214 -21.09 13.66 1.15
N ARG A 215 -20.40 14.70 1.63
CA ARG A 215 -19.07 15.04 1.14
C ARG A 215 -18.02 14.62 2.15
N PHE A 216 -16.96 13.97 1.62
CA PHE A 216 -15.77 13.59 2.37
C PHE A 216 -14.54 14.17 1.68
N ASP A 217 -13.55 14.59 2.48
CA ASP A 217 -12.29 15.12 1.97
C ASP A 217 -11.14 14.33 2.61
N GLU A 218 -10.25 13.80 1.78
CA GLU A 218 -9.01 13.12 2.18
C GLU A 218 -7.79 13.82 1.63
N TYR A 219 -6.69 13.71 2.34
CA TYR A 219 -5.41 14.26 1.93
C TYR A 219 -4.31 13.22 2.11
N HIS A 220 -3.53 13.02 1.06
CA HIS A 220 -2.48 12.02 1.04
C HIS A 220 -1.18 12.61 0.53
N GLU A 221 -0.06 12.11 1.07
CA GLU A 221 1.28 12.39 0.59
C GLU A 221 2.00 11.08 0.29
N GLN A 222 2.70 11.06 -0.85
CA GLN A 222 3.51 9.93 -1.29
C GLN A 222 4.88 10.46 -1.72
N ARG A 223 5.95 9.71 -1.37
CA ARG A 223 7.32 10.05 -1.76
C ARG A 223 7.78 9.16 -2.92
N ALA A 224 8.41 9.80 -3.91
CA ALA A 224 9.11 9.12 -4.99
C ALA A 224 10.54 8.76 -4.54
N PHE A 225 10.74 7.56 -4.01
CA PHE A 225 12.08 7.05 -3.73
C PHE A 225 12.79 6.67 -5.04
N SER A 226 14.07 6.99 -5.14
CA SER A 226 14.93 6.42 -6.19
C SER A 226 15.28 4.95 -5.88
N ILE A 227 15.55 4.18 -6.92
CA ILE A 227 15.97 2.77 -6.74
C ILE A 227 17.23 2.67 -5.86
N ASP A 228 18.15 3.65 -5.95
CA ASP A 228 19.36 3.66 -5.14
C ASP A 228 19.07 3.94 -3.65
N GLU A 229 18.13 4.86 -3.33
CA GLU A 229 17.68 5.06 -1.94
C GLU A 229 17.05 3.80 -1.37
N VAL A 230 16.18 3.14 -2.15
CA VAL A 230 15.55 1.87 -1.74
C VAL A 230 16.59 0.77 -1.52
N ARG A 231 17.56 0.66 -2.42
CA ARG A 231 18.68 -0.30 -2.26
C ARG A 231 19.46 -0.02 -0.98
N CYS A 232 19.83 1.23 -0.72
CA CYS A 232 20.52 1.62 0.50
C CYS A 232 19.70 1.25 1.76
N ALA A 233 18.42 1.57 1.78
CA ALA A 233 17.53 1.25 2.91
C ALA A 233 17.44 -0.26 3.18
N ILE A 234 17.33 -1.07 2.14
CA ILE A 234 17.34 -2.54 2.21
C ILE A 234 18.66 -3.04 2.78
N GLU A 235 19.79 -2.55 2.29
CA GLU A 235 21.12 -2.98 2.74
C GLU A 235 21.41 -2.51 4.18
N GLU A 236 21.02 -1.30 4.55
CA GLU A 236 21.12 -0.77 5.92
C GLU A 236 20.26 -1.56 6.92
N SER A 237 19.14 -2.11 6.48
CA SER A 237 18.29 -2.99 7.28
C SER A 237 18.85 -4.40 7.49
N GLY A 238 19.99 -4.72 6.84
CA GLY A 238 20.63 -6.02 6.88
C GLY A 238 20.07 -7.05 5.89
N MET A 239 19.23 -6.64 4.94
CA MET A 239 18.72 -7.49 3.87
C MET A 239 19.62 -7.46 2.63
N ILE A 240 19.31 -8.30 1.66
CA ILE A 240 19.96 -8.32 0.35
C ILE A 240 19.00 -7.74 -0.68
N PHE A 241 19.36 -6.66 -1.35
CA PHE A 241 18.67 -6.18 -2.54
C PHE A 241 18.92 -7.15 -3.71
N LEU A 242 17.88 -7.73 -4.30
CA LEU A 242 17.99 -8.70 -5.37
C LEU A 242 17.68 -8.08 -6.74
N ALA A 243 16.59 -7.33 -6.86
CA ALA A 243 16.15 -6.77 -8.13
C ALA A 243 15.25 -5.55 -7.96
N ALA A 244 15.27 -4.70 -8.98
CA ALA A 244 14.24 -3.72 -9.30
C ALA A 244 13.77 -4.00 -10.72
N ILE A 245 12.51 -4.38 -10.90
CA ILE A 245 11.96 -4.84 -12.17
C ILE A 245 10.66 -4.10 -12.50
N ASP A 246 10.33 -4.04 -13.78
CA ASP A 246 9.04 -3.54 -14.27
C ASP A 246 7.94 -4.63 -14.20
N LYS A 247 6.74 -4.27 -14.60
CA LYS A 247 5.58 -5.19 -14.66
C LYS A 247 5.77 -6.42 -15.57
N ASN A 248 6.76 -6.40 -16.47
CA ASN A 248 7.08 -7.52 -17.36
C ASN A 248 8.24 -8.38 -16.80
N GLY A 249 8.78 -8.02 -15.65
CA GLY A 249 9.93 -8.68 -15.03
C GLY A 249 11.29 -8.28 -15.65
N ALA A 250 11.33 -7.25 -16.50
CA ALA A 250 12.57 -6.69 -17.01
C ALA A 250 13.19 -5.70 -16.01
N PRO A 251 14.52 -5.49 -16.04
CA PRO A 251 15.15 -4.50 -15.17
C PRO A 251 14.50 -3.12 -15.34
N ALA A 252 14.14 -2.49 -14.22
CA ALA A 252 13.56 -1.16 -14.22
C ALA A 252 14.54 -0.13 -14.78
N THR A 253 14.01 0.85 -15.49
CA THR A 253 14.74 1.96 -16.10
C THR A 253 14.28 3.28 -15.47
N LYS A 254 14.92 4.38 -15.86
CA LYS A 254 14.50 5.75 -15.45
C LYS A 254 13.10 6.14 -15.95
N ASP A 255 12.60 5.46 -16.97
CA ASP A 255 11.31 5.73 -17.62
C ASP A 255 10.24 4.70 -17.18
N THR A 256 10.51 3.90 -16.14
CA THR A 256 9.57 2.94 -15.57
C THR A 256 8.62 3.65 -14.62
N ASP A 257 7.30 3.55 -14.84
CA ASP A 257 6.27 4.19 -14.01
C ASP A 257 6.11 3.54 -12.64
N ARG A 258 6.09 2.20 -12.62
CA ARG A 258 5.95 1.38 -11.42
C ARG A 258 7.07 0.35 -11.36
N VAL A 259 7.80 0.33 -10.27
CA VAL A 259 8.90 -0.61 -10.05
C VAL A 259 8.52 -1.59 -8.95
N TYR A 260 8.83 -2.87 -9.19
CA TYR A 260 8.75 -3.92 -8.18
C TYR A 260 10.14 -4.19 -7.63
N ILE A 261 10.27 -4.09 -6.33
CA ILE A 261 11.50 -4.31 -5.58
C ILE A 261 11.45 -5.70 -4.95
N ILE A 262 12.53 -6.44 -5.09
CA ILE A 262 12.69 -7.76 -4.49
C ILE A 262 13.91 -7.74 -3.59
N ALA A 263 13.71 -8.06 -2.32
CA ALA A 263 14.77 -8.18 -1.32
C ALA A 263 14.65 -9.52 -0.60
N ARG A 264 15.75 -9.96 0.00
CA ARG A 264 15.83 -11.24 0.71
C ARG A 264 16.42 -11.05 2.10
N GLU A 265 15.87 -11.76 3.06
CA GLU A 265 16.44 -11.88 4.39
C GLU A 265 17.88 -12.42 4.32
N LYS A 266 18.74 -11.96 5.23
CA LYS A 266 20.13 -12.39 5.33
C LYS A 266 20.53 -12.59 6.77
N GLY A 267 21.16 -13.73 7.02
CA GLY A 267 21.93 -13.99 8.25
C GLY A 267 21.22 -14.85 9.28
N LYS A 268 19.95 -15.20 9.10
CA LYS A 268 19.28 -16.15 9.98
C LYS A 268 19.67 -17.59 9.62
N THR A 269 19.83 -18.42 10.63
CA THR A 269 20.04 -19.85 10.45
C THR A 269 18.69 -20.53 10.38
N PRO A 270 18.41 -21.38 9.35
CA PRO A 270 17.19 -22.15 9.30
C PRO A 270 17.05 -22.98 10.60
N LEU A 271 15.83 -22.97 11.18
CA LEU A 271 15.52 -23.87 12.28
C LEU A 271 15.76 -25.30 11.78
N GLN A 272 16.75 -25.98 12.35
CA GLN A 272 16.91 -27.42 12.09
C GLN A 272 15.63 -28.08 12.62
N ASN A 273 14.93 -28.84 11.77
CA ASN A 273 13.78 -29.61 12.17
C ASN A 273 14.11 -30.41 13.42
N LEU A 274 13.55 -29.98 14.56
CA LEU A 274 13.60 -30.73 15.82
C LEU A 274 12.62 -31.90 15.76
#